data_69a43dff072ed22f632769e73173c1d4
#
_entry.id   69a43dff072ed22f632769e73173c1d4
#
_cell.length_a   1.000
_cell.length_b   1.000
_cell.length_c   1.000
_cell.angle_alpha   90.00
_cell.angle_beta   90.00
_cell.angle_gamma   90.00
#
_symmetry.space_group_name_H-M   'P 1'
#
loop_
_entity.id
_entity.type
_entity.pdbx_description
1 polymer ?
#
loop_
_entity_poly.entity_id
_entity_poly.type
_entity_poly.pdbx_seq_one_letter_code
_entity_poly.pdbx_strand_id
1 'polypeptide(L)'
;NFVTTFFPEEAVPGVDYSFFYFPPIDPQYGKPVLGAGDIYAVFNDRPEVRAVIQYFSTGESLKVWVESGGAILTHNDADLNWYVDPVTRGVAETIRNATVFRFDGSDMMPGAVGAGTFWKYMTDYVSGSITRQEALDAIDASWPR
;
A
#
# COMPACT_ATOMS: atom_id res chain seq x y z
N ASN A 1 -3.93 1.31 5.77
CA ASN A 1 -3.01 2.23 6.45
C ASN A 1 -3.01 3.64 5.84
N PHE A 2 -3.03 3.77 4.52
CA PHE A 2 -3.01 5.08 3.85
C PHE A 2 -4.11 6.05 4.33
N VAL A 3 -5.29 5.55 4.67
CA VAL A 3 -6.41 6.38 5.13
C VAL A 3 -6.10 7.16 6.42
N THR A 4 -5.17 6.70 7.23
CA THR A 4 -4.79 7.37 8.49
C THR A 4 -4.13 8.73 8.26
N THR A 5 -3.58 8.98 7.07
CA THR A 5 -3.00 10.28 6.70
C THR A 5 -4.05 11.40 6.57
N PHE A 6 -5.32 11.03 6.49
CA PHE A 6 -6.46 11.98 6.44
C PHE A 6 -7.12 12.21 7.79
N PHE A 7 -6.67 11.53 8.84
CA PHE A 7 -7.19 11.73 10.18
C PHE A 7 -6.64 13.03 10.80
N PRO A 8 -7.36 13.65 11.74
CA PRO A 8 -6.82 14.77 12.52
C PRO A 8 -5.52 14.36 13.23
N GLU A 9 -4.57 15.30 13.34
CA GLU A 9 -3.28 15.04 14.02
C GLU A 9 -3.46 14.60 15.48
N GLU A 10 -4.55 15.04 16.11
CA GLU A 10 -4.88 14.70 17.50
C GLU A 10 -5.41 13.27 17.66
N ALA A 11 -5.78 12.59 16.56
CA ALA A 11 -6.34 11.25 16.63
C ALA A 11 -5.28 10.23 17.03
N VAL A 12 -5.48 9.55 18.14
CA VAL A 12 -4.53 8.64 18.77
C VAL A 12 -4.77 7.21 18.29
N PRO A 13 -3.78 6.56 17.62
CA PRO A 13 -3.87 5.17 17.21
C PRO A 13 -4.15 4.23 18.39
N GLY A 14 -5.14 3.35 18.25
CA GLY A 14 -5.53 2.40 19.27
C GLY A 14 -6.48 2.97 20.33
N VAL A 15 -6.74 4.28 20.32
CA VAL A 15 -7.71 4.96 21.21
C VAL A 15 -8.88 5.50 20.39
N ASP A 16 -8.61 6.40 19.45
CA ASP A 16 -9.65 7.04 18.65
C ASP A 16 -9.97 6.24 17.38
N TYR A 17 -9.03 5.45 16.92
CA TYR A 17 -9.23 4.53 15.79
C TYR A 17 -8.42 3.26 15.94
N SER A 18 -8.86 2.19 15.27
CA SER A 18 -8.19 0.91 15.28
C SER A 18 -8.21 0.28 13.90
N PHE A 19 -7.48 -0.83 13.76
CA PHE A 19 -7.40 -1.62 12.54
C PHE A 19 -7.78 -3.06 12.83
N PHE A 20 -8.52 -3.67 11.93
CA PHE A 20 -8.78 -5.11 11.95
C PHE A 20 -8.77 -5.66 10.52
N TYR A 21 -8.43 -6.93 10.39
CA TYR A 21 -8.51 -7.61 9.12
C TYR A 21 -9.98 -7.73 8.68
N PHE A 22 -10.27 -7.40 7.43
CA PHE A 22 -11.64 -7.53 6.90
C PHE A 22 -12.12 -8.99 7.05
N PRO A 23 -13.28 -9.22 7.69
CA PRO A 23 -13.78 -10.57 7.92
C PRO A 23 -13.89 -11.37 6.62
N PRO A 24 -13.41 -12.62 6.56
CA PRO A 24 -13.50 -13.43 5.37
C PRO A 24 -14.96 -13.73 5.03
N ILE A 25 -15.34 -13.49 3.78
CA ILE A 25 -16.67 -13.85 3.27
C ILE A 25 -16.76 -15.38 3.12
N ASP A 26 -15.69 -15.99 2.61
CA ASP A 26 -15.57 -17.43 2.44
C ASP A 26 -14.18 -17.88 2.93
N PRO A 27 -14.12 -18.67 4.02
CA PRO A 27 -12.86 -19.13 4.61
C PRO A 27 -11.98 -19.99 3.69
N GLN A 28 -12.53 -20.60 2.64
CA GLN A 28 -11.75 -21.40 1.70
C GLN A 28 -10.64 -20.60 1.00
N TYR A 29 -10.81 -19.27 0.87
CA TYR A 29 -9.82 -18.39 0.24
C TYR A 29 -8.74 -17.90 1.20
N GLY A 30 -8.76 -18.34 2.46
CA GLY A 30 -7.75 -17.97 3.46
C GLY A 30 -7.83 -16.51 3.87
N LYS A 31 -6.65 -15.87 4.00
CA LYS A 31 -6.51 -14.46 4.40
C LYS A 31 -5.76 -13.66 3.32
N PRO A 32 -6.40 -13.36 2.18
CA PRO A 32 -5.79 -12.53 1.16
C PRO A 32 -5.66 -11.08 1.63
N VAL A 33 -4.57 -10.41 1.21
CA VAL A 33 -4.33 -9.00 1.47
C VAL A 33 -4.15 -8.29 0.13
N LEU A 34 -4.80 -7.15 -0.03
CA LEU A 34 -4.55 -6.20 -1.11
C LEU A 34 -3.60 -5.11 -0.59
N GLY A 35 -2.60 -4.77 -1.36
CA GLY A 35 -1.68 -3.68 -1.01
C GLY A 35 -0.87 -3.21 -2.19
N ALA A 36 -0.20 -2.09 -1.98
CA ALA A 36 0.79 -1.52 -2.89
C ALA A 36 2.05 -1.19 -2.10
N GLY A 37 3.11 -0.76 -2.77
CA GLY A 37 4.35 -0.42 -2.07
C GLY A 37 5.36 0.25 -2.99
N ASP A 38 6.32 0.91 -2.37
CA ASP A 38 7.46 1.48 -3.06
C ASP A 38 8.43 0.38 -3.51
N ILE A 39 8.97 0.55 -4.71
CA ILE A 39 9.83 -0.45 -5.35
C ILE A 39 11.22 0.15 -5.56
N TYR A 40 12.25 -0.54 -5.10
CA TYR A 40 13.63 -0.25 -5.46
C TYR A 40 13.97 -0.96 -6.78
N ALA A 41 14.45 -0.20 -7.77
CA ALA A 41 14.87 -0.73 -9.05
C ALA A 41 16.35 -0.42 -9.31
N VAL A 42 17.07 -1.40 -9.88
CA VAL A 42 18.47 -1.26 -10.27
C VAL A 42 18.55 -0.88 -11.74
N PHE A 43 19.08 0.31 -12.04
CA PHE A 43 19.29 0.81 -13.40
C PHE A 43 20.73 0.72 -13.87
N ASN A 44 21.66 0.47 -12.94
CA ASN A 44 23.07 0.30 -13.25
C ASN A 44 23.67 -0.80 -12.36
N ASP A 45 24.08 -1.89 -12.99
CA ASP A 45 24.60 -3.06 -12.29
C ASP A 45 26.10 -2.91 -11.98
N ARG A 46 26.40 -2.27 -10.85
CA ARG A 46 27.75 -2.10 -10.30
C ARG A 46 27.87 -2.74 -8.93
N PRO A 47 29.07 -3.14 -8.49
CA PRO A 47 29.28 -3.74 -7.17
C PRO A 47 28.73 -2.90 -6.01
N GLU A 48 28.88 -1.58 -6.08
CA GLU A 48 28.41 -0.66 -5.05
C GLU A 48 26.87 -0.63 -4.98
N VAL A 49 26.19 -0.64 -6.13
CA VAL A 49 24.73 -0.70 -6.22
C VAL A 49 24.22 -2.03 -5.68
N ARG A 50 24.86 -3.13 -6.04
CA ARG A 50 24.53 -4.46 -5.50
C ARG A 50 24.67 -4.49 -3.98
N ALA A 51 25.73 -3.91 -3.42
CA ALA A 51 25.94 -3.84 -1.97
C ALA A 51 24.84 -3.05 -1.27
N VAL A 52 24.38 -1.94 -1.84
CA VAL A 52 23.27 -1.13 -1.29
C VAL A 52 21.96 -1.92 -1.34
N ILE A 53 21.64 -2.55 -2.47
CA ILE A 53 20.41 -3.36 -2.59
C ILE A 53 20.45 -4.57 -1.66
N GLN A 54 21.60 -5.22 -1.53
CA GLN A 54 21.78 -6.33 -0.59
C GLN A 54 21.57 -5.86 0.85
N TYR A 55 22.05 -4.69 1.22
CA TYR A 55 21.80 -4.10 2.53
C TYR A 55 20.31 -3.84 2.75
N PHE A 56 19.62 -3.20 1.80
CA PHE A 56 18.19 -2.94 1.89
C PHE A 56 17.30 -4.20 1.80
N SER A 57 17.85 -5.34 1.40
CA SER A 57 17.13 -6.61 1.44
C SER A 57 17.07 -7.25 2.83
N THR A 58 17.65 -6.62 3.85
CA THR A 58 17.56 -7.04 5.25
C THR A 58 16.57 -6.18 6.02
N GLY A 59 15.76 -6.80 6.88
CA GLY A 59 14.81 -6.04 7.73
C GLY A 59 15.50 -5.04 8.64
N GLU A 60 16.65 -5.40 9.22
CA GLU A 60 17.42 -4.55 10.13
C GLU A 60 17.87 -3.22 9.50
N SER A 61 18.15 -3.20 8.19
CA SER A 61 18.57 -1.99 7.49
C SER A 61 17.50 -0.88 7.48
N LEU A 62 16.23 -1.28 7.57
CA LEU A 62 15.08 -0.39 7.49
C LEU A 62 14.42 -0.13 8.86
N LYS A 63 14.98 -0.68 9.94
CA LYS A 63 14.46 -0.56 11.30
C LYS A 63 14.21 0.90 11.71
N VAL A 64 15.19 1.78 11.50
CA VAL A 64 15.06 3.20 11.85
C VAL A 64 13.86 3.85 11.16
N TRP A 65 13.59 3.46 9.93
CA TRP A 65 12.44 3.97 9.18
C TRP A 65 11.11 3.45 9.74
N VAL A 66 11.06 2.19 10.17
CA VAL A 66 9.88 1.62 10.85
C VAL A 66 9.64 2.32 12.18
N GLU A 67 10.68 2.46 13.01
CA GLU A 67 10.59 3.11 14.33
C GLU A 67 10.17 4.58 14.24
N SER A 68 10.46 5.24 13.12
CA SER A 68 9.97 6.62 12.84
C SER A 68 8.52 6.67 12.31
N GLY A 69 7.86 5.51 12.14
CA GLY A 69 6.51 5.43 11.58
C GLY A 69 6.44 5.57 10.05
N GLY A 70 7.59 5.57 9.36
CA GLY A 70 7.67 5.85 7.92
C GLY A 70 7.40 4.66 7.00
N ALA A 71 7.40 3.42 7.52
CA ALA A 71 7.28 2.24 6.67
C ALA A 71 6.62 1.05 7.35
N ILE A 72 6.03 0.18 6.53
CA ILE A 72 5.68 -1.19 6.90
C ILE A 72 6.51 -2.11 6.02
N LEU A 73 7.33 -2.96 6.64
CA LEU A 73 8.25 -3.83 5.93
C LEU A 73 7.59 -5.11 5.44
N THR A 74 8.02 -5.55 4.27
CA THR A 74 7.66 -6.85 3.69
C THR A 74 8.59 -7.98 4.13
N HIS A 75 9.63 -7.67 4.91
CA HIS A 75 10.62 -8.62 5.40
C HIS A 75 10.06 -9.49 6.52
N ASN A 76 10.15 -10.80 6.40
CA ASN A 76 9.64 -11.74 7.40
C ASN A 76 10.45 -11.72 8.71
N ASP A 77 11.70 -11.27 8.67
CA ASP A 77 12.60 -11.11 9.82
C ASP A 77 12.45 -9.76 10.54
N ALA A 78 11.60 -8.87 10.06
CA ALA A 78 11.31 -7.61 10.74
C ALA A 78 10.60 -7.87 12.07
N ASP A 79 11.13 -7.31 13.16
CA ASP A 79 10.51 -7.43 14.47
C ASP A 79 9.27 -6.54 14.58
N LEU A 80 8.13 -7.13 14.95
CA LEU A 80 6.89 -6.37 15.15
C LEU A 80 6.99 -5.36 16.30
N ASN A 81 7.95 -5.49 17.20
CA ASN A 81 8.17 -4.53 18.27
C ASN A 81 8.81 -3.22 17.81
N TRP A 82 9.32 -3.15 16.57
CA TRP A 82 9.79 -1.89 15.98
C TRP A 82 8.64 -0.92 15.65
N TYR A 83 7.42 -1.43 15.48
CA TYR A 83 6.24 -0.61 15.21
C TYR A 83 5.72 0.01 16.51
N VAL A 84 5.83 1.34 16.62
CA VAL A 84 5.54 2.09 17.85
C VAL A 84 4.05 2.15 18.16
N ASP A 85 3.19 2.24 17.15
CA ASP A 85 1.76 2.32 17.35
C ASP A 85 1.06 0.97 17.09
N PRO A 86 -0.04 0.68 17.82
CA PRO A 86 -0.73 -0.60 17.72
C PRO A 86 -1.43 -0.82 16.38
N VAL A 87 -1.82 0.24 15.68
CA VAL A 87 -2.52 0.16 14.40
C VAL A 87 -1.53 -0.26 13.30
N THR A 88 -0.39 0.41 13.20
CA THR A 88 0.67 0.06 12.23
C THR A 88 1.23 -1.33 12.50
N ARG A 89 1.41 -1.71 13.78
CA ARG A 89 1.77 -3.07 14.15
C ARG A 89 0.73 -4.09 13.67
N GLY A 90 -0.55 -3.83 13.86
CA GLY A 90 -1.65 -4.71 13.41
C GLY A 90 -1.69 -4.87 11.88
N VAL A 91 -1.41 -3.79 11.13
CA VAL A 91 -1.26 -3.85 9.67
C VAL A 91 -0.08 -4.73 9.27
N ALA A 92 1.10 -4.52 9.88
CA ALA A 92 2.31 -5.33 9.61
C ALA A 92 2.08 -6.82 9.93
N GLU A 93 1.43 -7.13 11.03
CA GLU A 93 1.04 -8.49 11.41
C GLU A 93 0.07 -9.10 10.40
N THR A 94 -0.91 -8.33 9.93
CA THR A 94 -1.87 -8.78 8.91
C THR A 94 -1.16 -9.13 7.61
N ILE A 95 -0.22 -8.30 7.14
CA ILE A 95 0.58 -8.57 5.94
C ILE A 95 1.44 -9.83 6.13
N ARG A 96 2.12 -9.97 7.28
CA ARG A 96 2.97 -11.13 7.58
C ARG A 96 2.18 -12.44 7.60
N ASN A 97 0.95 -12.42 8.08
CA ASN A 97 0.08 -13.58 8.18
C ASN A 97 -0.82 -13.81 6.96
N ALA A 98 -0.67 -13.00 5.92
CA ALA A 98 -1.44 -13.13 4.69
C ALA A 98 -1.12 -14.44 3.98
N THR A 99 -2.16 -15.15 3.54
CA THR A 99 -1.99 -16.37 2.72
C THR A 99 -1.70 -16.05 1.26
N VAL A 100 -2.18 -14.90 0.80
CA VAL A 100 -1.97 -14.37 -0.55
C VAL A 100 -1.86 -12.86 -0.46
N PHE A 101 -0.85 -12.29 -1.09
CA PHE A 101 -0.74 -10.86 -1.33
C PHE A 101 -1.13 -10.56 -2.78
N ARG A 102 -2.03 -9.59 -2.96
CA ARG A 102 -2.43 -9.07 -4.28
C ARG A 102 -1.99 -7.63 -4.40
N PHE A 103 -1.23 -7.33 -5.43
CA PHE A 103 -0.84 -5.96 -5.73
C PHE A 103 -2.04 -5.16 -6.23
N ASP A 104 -2.12 -3.89 -5.86
CA ASP A 104 -3.24 -3.03 -6.25
C ASP A 104 -3.34 -2.92 -7.77
N GLY A 105 -4.53 -3.22 -8.31
CA GLY A 105 -4.76 -3.20 -9.75
C GLY A 105 -4.64 -1.80 -10.37
N SER A 106 -4.93 -0.75 -9.61
CA SER A 106 -4.78 0.62 -10.10
C SER A 106 -3.32 1.00 -10.34
N ASP A 107 -2.41 0.51 -9.49
CA ASP A 107 -0.96 0.71 -9.65
C ASP A 107 -0.37 -0.11 -10.80
N MET A 108 -1.08 -1.15 -11.25
CA MET A 108 -0.70 -1.97 -12.40
C MET A 108 -1.22 -1.43 -13.73
N MET A 109 -2.07 -0.42 -13.72
CA MET A 109 -2.57 0.23 -14.92
C MET A 109 -1.44 1.02 -15.61
N PRO A 110 -1.51 1.23 -16.94
CA PRO A 110 -0.65 2.21 -17.60
C PRO A 110 -0.74 3.56 -16.87
N GLY A 111 0.40 4.24 -16.65
CA GLY A 111 0.45 5.46 -15.85
C GLY A 111 -0.53 6.55 -16.30
N ALA A 112 -0.75 6.68 -17.63
CA ALA A 112 -1.74 7.62 -18.18
C ALA A 112 -3.18 7.28 -17.76
N VAL A 113 -3.46 6.00 -17.47
CA VAL A 113 -4.78 5.53 -17.00
C VAL A 113 -4.84 5.59 -15.48
N GLY A 114 -4.04 4.82 -14.77
CA GLY A 114 -4.12 4.68 -13.32
C GLY A 114 -3.91 5.99 -12.57
N ALA A 115 -2.74 6.61 -12.73
CA ALA A 115 -2.42 7.90 -12.11
C ALA A 115 -3.07 9.11 -12.81
N GLY A 116 -3.52 8.95 -14.05
CA GLY A 116 -4.12 10.00 -14.87
C GLY A 116 -5.65 9.95 -14.85
N THR A 117 -6.21 9.34 -15.87
CA THR A 117 -7.65 9.39 -16.17
C THR A 117 -8.51 8.71 -15.12
N PHE A 118 -8.09 7.55 -14.60
CA PHE A 118 -8.82 6.83 -13.55
C PHE A 118 -8.99 7.72 -12.30
N TRP A 119 -7.89 8.25 -11.79
CA TRP A 119 -7.92 9.14 -10.63
C TRP A 119 -8.78 10.38 -10.86
N LYS A 120 -8.58 11.05 -12.01
CA LYS A 120 -9.32 12.25 -12.34
C LYS A 120 -10.83 12.01 -12.41
N TYR A 121 -11.27 11.07 -13.23
CA TYR A 121 -12.70 10.87 -13.50
C TYR A 121 -13.44 10.21 -12.33
N MET A 122 -12.76 9.40 -11.51
CA MET A 122 -13.36 8.91 -10.26
C MET A 122 -13.54 10.04 -9.25
N THR A 123 -12.60 10.96 -9.16
CA THR A 123 -12.74 12.16 -8.32
C THR A 123 -13.87 13.07 -8.81
N ASP A 124 -13.96 13.31 -10.12
CA ASP A 124 -15.02 14.13 -10.74
C ASP A 124 -16.41 13.49 -10.52
N TYR A 125 -16.51 12.17 -10.62
CA TYR A 125 -17.74 11.43 -10.33
C TYR A 125 -18.16 11.56 -8.84
N VAL A 126 -17.24 11.32 -7.91
CA VAL A 126 -17.53 11.40 -6.48
C VAL A 126 -17.90 12.81 -6.05
N SER A 127 -17.31 13.83 -6.66
CA SER A 127 -17.67 15.24 -6.43
C SER A 127 -19.00 15.66 -7.09
N GLY A 128 -19.60 14.80 -7.91
CA GLY A 128 -20.85 15.10 -8.62
C GLY A 128 -20.67 15.97 -9.88
N SER A 129 -19.45 16.17 -10.35
CA SER A 129 -19.14 16.99 -11.53
C SER A 129 -19.51 16.31 -12.85
N ILE A 130 -19.52 14.98 -12.86
CA ILE A 130 -19.88 14.15 -14.01
C ILE A 130 -20.72 12.94 -13.58
N THR A 131 -21.39 12.31 -14.52
CA THR A 131 -22.12 11.07 -14.28
C THR A 131 -21.18 9.86 -14.20
N ARG A 132 -21.67 8.77 -13.59
CA ARG A 132 -20.95 7.50 -13.59
C ARG A 132 -20.59 7.03 -15.00
N GLN A 133 -21.51 7.16 -15.95
CA GLN A 133 -21.30 6.69 -17.32
C GLN A 133 -20.20 7.50 -18.03
N GLU A 134 -20.22 8.82 -17.89
CA GLU A 134 -19.17 9.69 -18.43
C GLU A 134 -17.80 9.36 -17.85
N ALA A 135 -17.72 9.04 -16.55
CA ALA A 135 -16.46 8.63 -15.91
C ALA A 135 -15.94 7.31 -16.51
N LEU A 136 -16.80 6.30 -16.63
CA LEU A 136 -16.43 4.99 -17.18
C LEU A 136 -16.00 5.08 -18.64
N ASP A 137 -16.76 5.78 -19.48
CA ASP A 137 -16.47 5.95 -20.91
C ASP A 137 -15.13 6.69 -21.13
N ALA A 138 -14.86 7.70 -20.31
CA ALA A 138 -13.62 8.45 -20.38
C ALA A 138 -12.39 7.64 -19.94
N ILE A 139 -12.54 6.80 -18.90
CA ILE A 139 -11.49 5.88 -18.45
C ILE A 139 -11.22 4.82 -19.52
N ASP A 140 -12.25 4.18 -20.05
CA ASP A 140 -12.12 3.17 -21.11
C ASP A 140 -11.45 3.72 -22.36
N ALA A 141 -11.82 4.93 -22.78
CA ALA A 141 -11.23 5.58 -23.94
C ALA A 141 -9.74 5.91 -23.77
N SER A 142 -9.24 5.98 -22.56
CA SER A 142 -7.85 6.33 -22.25
C SER A 142 -6.87 5.14 -22.29
N TRP A 143 -7.37 3.90 -22.37
CA TRP A 143 -6.50 2.75 -22.44
C TRP A 143 -5.70 2.72 -23.75
N PRO A 144 -4.40 2.42 -23.71
CA PRO A 144 -3.59 2.28 -24.91
C PRO A 144 -4.14 1.13 -25.76
N ARG A 145 -4.22 1.34 -27.06
CA ARG A 145 -4.66 0.35 -28.06
C ARG A 145 -3.46 -0.41 -28.59
#